data_f7ece77426c39224ceb90e00b47ece1e
#
_entry.id   f7ece77426c39224ceb90e00b47ece1e
#
_cell.length_a   1.000
_cell.length_b   1.000
_cell.length_c   1.000
_cell.angle_alpha   90.00
_cell.angle_beta   90.00
_cell.angle_gamma   90.00
#
_symmetry.space_group_name_H-M   'P 1'
#
loop_
_entity.id
_entity.type
_entity.pdbx_description
1 polymer ?
#
loop_
_entity_poly.entity_id
_entity_poly.type
_entity_poly.pdbx_seq_one_letter_code
_entity_poly.pdbx_strand_id
1 'polypeptide(L)'
;MSEQTKSDLKRQHILDTGRALVIKHGFGGVGIARLLSECNIPKGSFYYYFASKDAFGQALLQDYVHDYLSRIDTLFTDAGTAYAKLDKFWSAWLAQAGSEGIATQCLVVKLGAEVADLSEDMRIILDDGVDKLVTRIAGLLRDGVQDGTVRSFADPDATARMLYAKWLGAAILAKLSRTQTPLEQALAETSSHLSPHNT
;
A
#
# COMPACT_ATOMS: atom_id res chain seq x y z
N MET A 1 15.85 -16.57 13.61
CA MET A 1 14.37 -16.38 13.70
C MET A 1 14.01 -16.32 15.16
N SER A 2 13.67 -15.14 15.69
CA SER A 2 13.21 -15.02 17.08
C SER A 2 11.82 -15.64 17.20
N GLU A 3 11.64 -16.50 18.19
CA GLU A 3 10.36 -17.14 18.49
C GLU A 3 9.33 -16.06 18.87
N GLN A 4 8.24 -15.95 18.11
CA GLN A 4 7.16 -15.01 18.40
C GLN A 4 6.51 -15.39 19.74
N THR A 5 6.47 -14.43 20.67
CA THR A 5 5.84 -14.65 21.97
C THR A 5 4.30 -14.69 21.84
N LYS A 6 3.62 -15.30 22.83
CA LYS A 6 2.14 -15.23 22.92
C LYS A 6 1.63 -13.79 22.95
N SER A 7 2.43 -12.86 23.48
CA SER A 7 2.12 -11.43 23.53
C SER A 7 2.15 -10.81 22.11
N ASP A 8 3.18 -11.14 21.33
CA ASP A 8 3.32 -10.64 19.95
C ASP A 8 2.17 -11.13 19.05
N LEU A 9 1.81 -12.41 19.19
CA LEU A 9 0.69 -12.99 18.45
C LEU A 9 -0.65 -12.32 18.79
N LYS A 10 -0.89 -11.98 20.06
CA LYS A 10 -2.09 -11.24 20.47
C LYS A 10 -2.09 -9.81 19.93
N ARG A 11 -0.95 -9.13 20.02
CA ARG A 11 -0.79 -7.78 19.45
C ARG A 11 -1.07 -7.81 17.94
N GLN A 12 -0.50 -8.76 17.22
CA GLN A 12 -0.71 -8.90 15.77
C GLN A 12 -2.17 -9.20 15.45
N HIS A 13 -2.84 -10.09 16.18
CA HIS A 13 -4.27 -10.36 16.02
C HIS A 13 -5.13 -9.08 16.13
N ILE A 14 -4.79 -8.17 17.05
CA ILE A 14 -5.51 -6.90 17.19
C ILE A 14 -5.26 -5.99 15.98
N LEU A 15 -4.03 -5.94 15.47
CA LEU A 15 -3.68 -5.16 14.28
C LEU A 15 -4.38 -5.70 13.03
N ASP A 16 -4.38 -7.02 12.81
CA ASP A 16 -5.00 -7.65 11.64
C ASP A 16 -6.52 -7.45 11.64
N THR A 17 -7.17 -7.67 12.79
CA THR A 17 -8.60 -7.44 12.96
C THR A 17 -8.94 -5.96 12.75
N GLY A 18 -8.14 -5.07 13.31
CA GLY A 18 -8.29 -3.64 13.14
C GLY A 18 -8.11 -3.20 11.69
N ARG A 19 -7.12 -3.74 10.98
CA ARG A 19 -6.91 -3.47 9.55
C ARG A 19 -8.15 -3.84 8.74
N ALA A 20 -8.71 -5.02 8.96
CA ALA A 20 -9.94 -5.46 8.27
C ALA A 20 -11.13 -4.52 8.54
N LEU A 21 -11.30 -4.08 9.79
CA LEU A 21 -12.35 -3.14 10.17
C LEU A 21 -12.16 -1.76 9.53
N VAL A 22 -10.93 -1.23 9.57
CA VAL A 22 -10.60 0.09 9.03
C VAL A 22 -10.73 0.12 7.51
N ILE A 23 -10.35 -0.93 6.81
CA ILE A 23 -10.60 -1.07 5.37
C ILE A 23 -12.09 -0.98 5.06
N LYS A 24 -12.95 -1.54 5.89
CA LYS A 24 -14.40 -1.59 5.66
C LYS A 24 -15.12 -0.31 6.08
N HIS A 25 -14.69 0.34 7.16
CA HIS A 25 -15.46 1.39 7.84
C HIS A 25 -14.73 2.74 7.97
N GLY A 26 -13.48 2.86 7.51
CA GLY A 26 -12.61 3.99 7.82
C GLY A 26 -12.07 3.94 9.24
N PHE A 27 -11.06 4.74 9.54
CA PHE A 27 -10.45 4.77 10.88
C PHE A 27 -11.37 5.44 11.92
N GLY A 28 -12.03 6.53 11.53
CA GLY A 28 -13.01 7.24 12.36
C GLY A 28 -14.21 6.38 12.70
N GLY A 29 -14.66 5.56 11.74
CA GLY A 29 -15.80 4.66 11.90
C GLY A 29 -15.55 3.42 12.78
N VAL A 30 -14.30 3.15 13.18
CA VAL A 30 -13.96 2.02 14.06
C VAL A 30 -13.74 2.50 15.49
N GLY A 31 -14.72 2.27 16.35
CA GLY A 31 -14.61 2.51 17.80
C GLY A 31 -13.86 1.38 18.52
N ILE A 32 -13.19 1.70 19.64
CA ILE A 32 -12.47 0.71 20.46
C ILE A 32 -13.41 -0.43 20.90
N ALA A 33 -14.64 -0.13 21.30
CA ALA A 33 -15.62 -1.15 21.73
C ALA A 33 -15.89 -2.21 20.64
N ARG A 34 -16.01 -1.76 19.37
CA ARG A 34 -16.19 -2.66 18.23
C ARG A 34 -14.95 -3.51 18.00
N LEU A 35 -13.77 -2.89 18.04
CA LEU A 35 -12.50 -3.62 17.89
C LEU A 35 -12.34 -4.71 18.95
N LEU A 36 -12.63 -4.39 20.22
CA LEU A 36 -12.58 -5.34 21.31
C LEU A 36 -13.51 -6.54 21.10
N SER A 37 -14.74 -6.26 20.65
CA SER A 37 -15.74 -7.30 20.35
C SER A 37 -15.27 -8.22 19.22
N GLU A 38 -14.77 -7.66 18.12
CA GLU A 38 -14.30 -8.44 16.95
C GLU A 38 -13.04 -9.26 17.28
N CYS A 39 -12.13 -8.70 18.12
CA CYS A 39 -10.94 -9.42 18.59
C CYS A 39 -11.25 -10.43 19.68
N ASN A 40 -12.45 -10.41 20.26
CA ASN A 40 -12.79 -11.19 21.44
C ASN A 40 -11.80 -11.01 22.61
N ILE A 41 -11.45 -9.77 22.94
CA ILE A 41 -10.51 -9.42 23.99
C ILE A 41 -11.13 -8.46 25.02
N PRO A 42 -10.76 -8.54 26.31
CA PRO A 42 -11.18 -7.57 27.30
C PRO A 42 -10.50 -6.20 27.09
N LYS A 43 -11.17 -5.13 27.51
CA LYS A 43 -10.69 -3.74 27.38
C LYS A 43 -9.27 -3.54 27.93
N GLY A 44 -8.94 -4.15 29.06
CA GLY A 44 -7.61 -4.07 29.64
C GLY A 44 -6.50 -4.62 28.76
N SER A 45 -6.79 -5.66 27.95
CA SER A 45 -5.82 -6.24 27.01
C SER A 45 -5.45 -5.27 25.90
N PHE A 46 -6.40 -4.47 25.41
CA PHE A 46 -6.10 -3.44 24.40
C PHE A 46 -5.13 -2.38 24.94
N TYR A 47 -5.45 -1.83 26.12
CA TYR A 47 -4.63 -0.78 26.73
C TYR A 47 -3.26 -1.28 27.22
N TYR A 48 -3.07 -2.58 27.35
CA TYR A 48 -1.76 -3.17 27.56
C TYR A 48 -0.85 -3.01 26.32
N TYR A 49 -1.41 -3.10 25.10
CA TYR A 49 -0.65 -3.01 23.85
C TYR A 49 -0.61 -1.60 23.27
N PHE A 50 -1.68 -0.82 23.43
CA PHE A 50 -1.84 0.48 22.80
C PHE A 50 -2.39 1.50 23.80
N ALA A 51 -1.62 2.55 24.06
CA ALA A 51 -1.96 3.56 25.06
C ALA A 51 -3.25 4.35 24.70
N SER A 52 -3.58 4.43 23.42
CA SER A 52 -4.75 5.16 22.90
C SER A 52 -5.23 4.57 21.58
N LYS A 53 -6.38 5.03 21.08
CA LYS A 53 -6.85 4.72 19.72
C LYS A 53 -5.87 5.28 18.67
N ASP A 54 -5.28 6.44 18.91
CA ASP A 54 -4.29 7.05 18.02
C ASP A 54 -3.00 6.21 17.98
N ALA A 55 -2.45 5.81 19.13
CA ALA A 55 -1.30 4.90 19.21
C ALA A 55 -1.56 3.55 18.50
N PHE A 56 -2.79 3.03 18.57
CA PHE A 56 -3.20 1.86 17.81
C PHE A 56 -3.21 2.16 16.30
N GLY A 57 -3.71 3.32 15.88
CA GLY A 57 -3.71 3.74 14.47
C GLY A 57 -2.30 3.86 13.91
N GLN A 58 -1.38 4.48 14.64
CA GLN A 58 0.03 4.55 14.28
C GLN A 58 0.64 3.16 14.11
N ALA A 59 0.45 2.27 15.09
CA ALA A 59 0.96 0.90 15.04
C ALA A 59 0.38 0.10 13.86
N LEU A 60 -0.92 0.27 13.55
CA LEU A 60 -1.59 -0.37 12.42
C LEU A 60 -1.01 0.10 11.09
N LEU A 61 -0.76 1.39 10.92
CA LEU A 61 -0.17 1.94 9.70
C LEU A 61 1.29 1.55 9.55
N GLN A 62 2.08 1.52 10.63
CA GLN A 62 3.46 1.04 10.61
C GLN A 62 3.54 -0.43 10.17
N ASP A 63 2.69 -1.28 10.74
CA ASP A 63 2.59 -2.69 10.40
C ASP A 63 2.18 -2.88 8.93
N TYR A 64 1.16 -2.13 8.47
CA TYR A 64 0.74 -2.14 7.07
C TYR A 64 1.85 -1.72 6.11
N VAL A 65 2.54 -0.60 6.38
CA VAL A 65 3.63 -0.10 5.52
C VAL A 65 4.78 -1.10 5.47
N HIS A 66 5.14 -1.68 6.62
CA HIS A 66 6.18 -2.71 6.70
C HIS A 66 5.86 -3.93 5.85
N ASP A 67 4.66 -4.51 6.03
CA ASP A 67 4.20 -5.67 5.27
C ASP A 67 4.14 -5.39 3.77
N TYR A 68 3.61 -4.21 3.40
CA TYR A 68 3.45 -3.83 2.00
C TYR A 68 4.82 -3.69 1.32
N LEU A 69 5.75 -2.94 1.91
CA LEU A 69 7.09 -2.75 1.37
C LEU A 69 7.88 -4.06 1.31
N SER A 70 7.75 -4.94 2.31
CA SER A 70 8.38 -6.26 2.30
C SER A 70 7.93 -7.12 1.13
N ARG A 71 6.63 -7.11 0.80
CA ARG A 71 6.10 -7.82 -0.38
C ARG A 71 6.61 -7.21 -1.69
N ILE A 72 6.70 -5.88 -1.75
CA ILE A 72 7.26 -5.18 -2.91
C ILE A 72 8.74 -5.52 -3.07
N ASP A 73 9.52 -5.53 -2.00
CA ASP A 73 10.93 -5.91 -2.03
C ASP A 73 11.11 -7.34 -2.56
N THR A 74 10.27 -8.28 -2.12
CA THR A 74 10.26 -9.65 -2.65
C THR A 74 9.98 -9.66 -4.15
N LEU A 75 8.93 -8.93 -4.60
CA LEU A 75 8.59 -8.83 -6.02
C LEU A 75 9.73 -8.24 -6.86
N PHE A 76 10.43 -7.23 -6.33
CA PHE A 76 11.47 -6.51 -7.05
C PHE A 76 12.82 -7.24 -7.05
N THR A 77 13.01 -8.21 -6.15
CA THR A 77 14.18 -9.11 -6.14
C THR A 77 14.00 -10.37 -7.00
N ASP A 78 12.80 -10.65 -7.50
CA ASP A 78 12.55 -11.76 -8.43
C ASP A 78 13.46 -11.65 -9.67
N ALA A 79 13.73 -12.79 -10.32
CA ALA A 79 14.44 -12.82 -11.60
C ALA A 79 13.62 -12.10 -12.69
N GLY A 80 14.32 -11.44 -13.62
CA GLY A 80 13.71 -10.75 -14.76
C GLY A 80 14.19 -9.32 -14.94
N THR A 81 13.81 -8.72 -16.06
CA THR A 81 14.14 -7.33 -16.41
C THR A 81 13.39 -6.35 -15.51
N ALA A 82 13.91 -5.14 -15.40
CA ALA A 82 13.25 -4.08 -14.62
C ALA A 82 11.85 -3.78 -15.14
N TYR A 83 11.64 -3.78 -16.46
CA TYR A 83 10.30 -3.62 -17.05
C TYR A 83 9.35 -4.73 -16.60
N ALA A 84 9.79 -6.01 -16.63
CA ALA A 84 8.93 -7.13 -16.22
C ALA A 84 8.51 -7.03 -14.73
N LYS A 85 9.38 -6.54 -13.86
CA LYS A 85 9.07 -6.30 -12.45
C LYS A 85 8.07 -5.16 -12.27
N LEU A 86 8.25 -4.07 -13.01
CA LEU A 86 7.31 -2.94 -13.01
C LEU A 86 5.94 -3.35 -13.55
N ASP A 87 5.91 -4.10 -14.67
CA ASP A 87 4.67 -4.61 -15.26
C ASP A 87 3.93 -5.54 -14.29
N LYS A 88 4.65 -6.47 -13.64
CA LYS A 88 4.09 -7.35 -12.61
C LYS A 88 3.53 -6.56 -11.43
N PHE A 89 4.23 -5.50 -10.99
CA PHE A 89 3.77 -4.62 -9.91
C PHE A 89 2.46 -3.90 -10.30
N TRP A 90 2.41 -3.29 -11.48
CA TRP A 90 1.23 -2.56 -11.94
C TRP A 90 0.06 -3.50 -12.27
N SER A 91 0.34 -4.65 -12.89
CA SER A 91 -0.67 -5.69 -13.16
C SER A 91 -1.32 -6.24 -11.89
N ALA A 92 -0.59 -6.27 -10.77
CA ALA A 92 -1.15 -6.68 -9.49
C ALA A 92 -2.25 -5.73 -8.95
N TRP A 93 -2.35 -4.51 -9.45
CA TRP A 93 -3.46 -3.61 -9.13
C TRP A 93 -4.76 -4.00 -9.84
N LEU A 94 -4.65 -4.64 -11.01
CA LEU A 94 -5.79 -5.16 -11.77
C LEU A 94 -6.18 -6.58 -11.35
N ALA A 95 -5.19 -7.42 -10.99
CA ALA A 95 -5.32 -8.87 -10.90
C ALA A 95 -6.40 -9.36 -9.94
N GLN A 96 -7.12 -8.45 -9.29
CA GLN A 96 -8.11 -8.86 -8.32
C GLN A 96 -9.36 -8.00 -8.37
N ALA A 97 -10.16 -8.27 -9.37
CA ALA A 97 -11.59 -7.91 -9.37
C ALA A 97 -12.37 -8.57 -8.21
N GLY A 98 -11.73 -9.41 -7.40
CA GLY A 98 -12.25 -10.00 -6.19
C GLY A 98 -11.78 -9.25 -4.94
N SER A 99 -12.24 -9.66 -3.77
CA SER A 99 -12.09 -9.01 -2.47
C SER A 99 -10.66 -8.73 -1.96
N GLU A 100 -9.60 -9.11 -2.69
CA GLU A 100 -8.21 -9.10 -2.23
C GLU A 100 -7.23 -8.26 -3.06
N GLY A 101 -7.67 -7.44 -4.03
CA GLY A 101 -6.79 -6.65 -4.89
C GLY A 101 -6.00 -5.56 -4.15
N ILE A 102 -4.79 -5.27 -4.64
CA ILE A 102 -3.98 -4.16 -4.10
C ILE A 102 -4.80 -2.88 -4.04
N ALA A 103 -5.52 -2.54 -5.12
CA ALA A 103 -6.36 -1.35 -5.17
C ALA A 103 -7.49 -1.35 -4.11
N THR A 104 -8.03 -2.51 -3.74
CA THR A 104 -9.10 -2.61 -2.73
C THR A 104 -8.58 -2.62 -1.31
N GLN A 105 -7.36 -3.06 -1.08
CA GLN A 105 -6.72 -3.16 0.25
C GLN A 105 -5.72 -2.03 0.53
N CYS A 106 -5.41 -1.19 -0.46
CA CYS A 106 -4.48 -0.08 -0.30
C CYS A 106 -5.01 0.93 0.73
N LEU A 107 -4.32 1.05 1.86
CA LEU A 107 -4.72 2.00 2.91
C LEU A 107 -4.51 3.45 2.48
N VAL A 108 -3.58 3.75 1.57
CA VAL A 108 -3.44 5.10 0.99
C VAL A 108 -4.70 5.48 0.22
N VAL A 109 -5.25 4.56 -0.60
CA VAL A 109 -6.51 4.78 -1.35
C VAL A 109 -7.71 4.90 -0.40
N LYS A 110 -7.70 4.15 0.70
CA LYS A 110 -8.83 4.08 1.64
C LYS A 110 -8.84 5.22 2.66
N LEU A 111 -7.69 5.60 3.16
CA LEU A 111 -7.54 6.38 4.39
C LEU A 111 -6.69 7.64 4.21
N GLY A 112 -6.01 7.83 3.06
CA GLY A 112 -5.01 8.88 2.91
C GLY A 112 -5.52 10.27 3.32
N ALA A 113 -6.69 10.68 2.82
CA ALA A 113 -7.30 11.97 3.19
C ALA A 113 -7.78 11.98 4.64
N GLU A 114 -8.48 10.91 5.08
CA GLU A 114 -9.00 10.81 6.45
C GLU A 114 -7.89 10.89 7.50
N VAL A 115 -6.80 10.15 7.29
CA VAL A 115 -5.67 10.10 8.21
C VAL A 115 -4.93 11.42 8.26
N ALA A 116 -4.77 12.10 7.12
CA ALA A 116 -4.14 13.41 7.06
C ALA A 116 -4.89 14.48 7.88
N ASP A 117 -6.22 14.35 7.97
CA ASP A 117 -7.05 15.27 8.74
C ASP A 117 -7.13 14.91 10.24
N LEU A 118 -6.92 13.63 10.59
CA LEU A 118 -7.15 13.14 11.95
C LEU A 118 -5.91 13.14 12.85
N SER A 119 -4.73 12.84 12.31
CA SER A 119 -3.52 12.65 13.12
C SER A 119 -2.25 12.90 12.31
N GLU A 120 -1.45 13.88 12.76
CA GLU A 120 -0.18 14.20 12.11
C GLU A 120 0.80 13.01 12.14
N ASP A 121 0.87 12.28 13.24
CA ASP A 121 1.74 11.11 13.36
C ASP A 121 1.34 10.00 12.37
N MET A 122 0.04 9.73 12.24
CA MET A 122 -0.45 8.75 11.25
C MET A 122 -0.22 9.22 9.82
N ARG A 123 -0.38 10.52 9.53
CA ARG A 123 -0.07 11.13 8.24
C ARG A 123 1.38 10.92 7.86
N ILE A 124 2.31 11.23 8.78
CA ILE A 124 3.76 11.05 8.56
C ILE A 124 4.10 9.60 8.27
N ILE A 125 3.56 8.64 9.02
CA ILE A 125 3.82 7.21 8.80
C ILE A 125 3.39 6.79 7.39
N LEU A 126 2.24 7.26 6.93
CA LEU A 126 1.72 6.89 5.63
C LEU A 126 2.49 7.56 4.49
N ASP A 127 2.85 8.83 4.66
CA ASP A 127 3.65 9.64 3.73
C ASP A 127 5.06 9.05 3.54
N ASP A 128 5.75 8.72 4.64
CA ASP A 128 7.04 8.02 4.62
C ASP A 128 6.95 6.66 3.90
N GLY A 129 5.85 5.95 4.09
CA GLY A 129 5.59 4.69 3.40
C GLY A 129 5.46 4.87 1.89
N VAL A 130 4.75 5.92 1.45
CA VAL A 130 4.62 6.31 0.04
C VAL A 130 5.97 6.70 -0.54
N ASP A 131 6.75 7.52 0.15
CA ASP A 131 8.08 7.94 -0.32
C ASP A 131 9.05 6.76 -0.49
N LYS A 132 9.03 5.81 0.45
CA LYS A 132 9.81 4.58 0.35
C LYS A 132 9.40 3.72 -0.86
N LEU A 133 8.11 3.64 -1.16
CA LEU A 133 7.62 2.92 -2.34
C LEU A 133 8.04 3.64 -3.64
N VAL A 134 7.84 4.95 -3.72
CA VAL A 134 8.21 5.77 -4.89
C VAL A 134 9.72 5.64 -5.17
N THR A 135 10.56 5.67 -4.13
CA THR A 135 12.01 5.47 -4.27
C THR A 135 12.34 4.10 -4.88
N ARG A 136 11.62 3.04 -4.51
CA ARG A 136 11.81 1.69 -5.10
C ARG A 136 11.42 1.65 -6.58
N ILE A 137 10.30 2.27 -6.92
CA ILE A 137 9.86 2.38 -8.33
C ILE A 137 10.88 3.15 -9.15
N ALA A 138 11.39 4.29 -8.63
CA ALA A 138 12.42 5.08 -9.28
C ALA A 138 13.73 4.29 -9.48
N GLY A 139 14.10 3.44 -8.51
CA GLY A 139 15.20 2.50 -8.64
C GLY A 139 15.02 1.57 -9.85
N LEU A 140 13.86 0.93 -9.97
CA LEU A 140 13.58 0.07 -11.12
C LEU A 140 13.50 0.83 -12.46
N LEU A 141 13.07 2.09 -12.47
CA LEU A 141 13.14 2.90 -13.69
C LEU A 141 14.60 3.10 -14.12
N ARG A 142 15.53 3.37 -13.18
CA ARG A 142 16.96 3.50 -13.48
C ARG A 142 17.57 2.18 -13.94
N ASP A 143 17.24 1.07 -13.26
CA ASP A 143 17.71 -0.27 -13.64
C ASP A 143 17.22 -0.63 -15.05
N GLY A 144 15.96 -0.29 -15.39
CA GLY A 144 15.39 -0.55 -16.69
C GLY A 144 16.01 0.26 -17.84
N VAL A 145 16.51 1.47 -17.55
CA VAL A 145 17.32 2.23 -18.51
C VAL A 145 18.66 1.51 -18.72
N GLN A 146 19.28 0.98 -17.66
CA GLN A 146 20.56 0.28 -17.76
C GLN A 146 20.43 -1.06 -18.49
N ASP A 147 19.35 -1.82 -18.25
CA ASP A 147 19.11 -3.10 -18.92
C ASP A 147 18.44 -2.95 -20.30
N GLY A 148 18.13 -1.72 -20.72
CA GLY A 148 17.56 -1.39 -22.01
C GLY A 148 16.07 -1.70 -22.16
N THR A 149 15.37 -2.06 -21.07
CA THR A 149 13.96 -2.47 -21.09
C THR A 149 12.98 -1.33 -20.78
N VAL A 150 13.49 -0.20 -20.27
CA VAL A 150 12.71 1.02 -19.97
C VAL A 150 13.37 2.21 -20.68
N ARG A 151 12.56 3.10 -21.21
CA ARG A 151 13.07 4.35 -21.81
C ARG A 151 13.74 5.26 -20.77
N SER A 152 14.62 6.14 -21.22
CA SER A 152 15.24 7.15 -20.35
C SER A 152 14.24 8.23 -19.94
N PHE A 153 14.33 8.69 -18.70
CA PHE A 153 13.58 9.80 -18.13
C PHE A 153 14.54 10.88 -17.62
N ALA A 154 14.18 12.15 -17.80
CA ALA A 154 14.96 13.27 -17.28
C ALA A 154 15.03 13.24 -15.74
N ASP A 155 13.94 12.84 -15.10
CA ASP A 155 13.82 12.69 -13.64
C ASP A 155 13.04 11.42 -13.31
N PRO A 156 13.73 10.31 -13.01
CA PRO A 156 13.08 9.06 -12.62
C PRO A 156 12.28 9.14 -11.32
N ASP A 157 12.67 9.98 -10.36
CA ASP A 157 11.98 10.14 -9.09
C ASP A 157 10.65 10.88 -9.29
N ALA A 158 10.64 11.97 -10.03
CA ALA A 158 9.41 12.66 -10.40
C ALA A 158 8.50 11.76 -11.25
N THR A 159 9.07 10.97 -12.18
CA THR A 159 8.32 10.01 -13.00
C THR A 159 7.66 8.94 -12.14
N ALA A 160 8.39 8.35 -11.20
CA ALA A 160 7.87 7.34 -10.27
C ALA A 160 6.71 7.91 -9.43
N ARG A 161 6.86 9.13 -8.91
CA ARG A 161 5.83 9.83 -8.13
C ARG A 161 4.57 10.08 -8.97
N MET A 162 4.72 10.54 -10.20
CA MET A 162 3.61 10.77 -11.13
C MET A 162 2.89 9.47 -11.50
N LEU A 163 3.62 8.40 -11.76
CA LEU A 163 3.04 7.08 -12.02
C LEU A 163 2.23 6.60 -10.82
N TYR A 164 2.79 6.69 -9.63
CA TYR A 164 2.08 6.25 -8.42
C TYR A 164 0.81 7.08 -8.17
N ALA A 165 0.87 8.41 -8.30
CA ALA A 165 -0.28 9.30 -8.18
C ALA A 165 -1.39 8.95 -9.19
N LYS A 166 -1.04 8.66 -10.45
CA LYS A 166 -1.96 8.19 -11.48
C LYS A 166 -2.67 6.90 -11.06
N TRP A 167 -1.94 5.92 -10.52
CA TRP A 167 -2.51 4.66 -10.08
C TRP A 167 -3.40 4.78 -8.86
N LEU A 168 -3.08 5.67 -7.92
CA LEU A 168 -3.98 6.01 -6.80
C LEU A 168 -5.28 6.61 -7.34
N GLY A 169 -5.21 7.55 -8.28
CA GLY A 169 -6.38 8.14 -8.93
C GLY A 169 -7.21 7.10 -9.68
N ALA A 170 -6.57 6.23 -10.46
CA ALA A 170 -7.25 5.16 -11.19
C ALA A 170 -7.97 4.19 -10.24
N ALA A 171 -7.36 3.84 -9.10
CA ALA A 171 -7.97 2.97 -8.10
C ALA A 171 -9.21 3.60 -7.45
N ILE A 172 -9.16 4.91 -7.16
CA ILE A 172 -10.32 5.66 -6.64
C ILE A 172 -11.46 5.68 -7.68
N LEU A 173 -11.13 5.98 -8.94
CA LEU A 173 -12.12 6.02 -10.04
C LEU A 173 -12.74 4.65 -10.30
N ALA A 174 -11.93 3.59 -10.31
CA ALA A 174 -12.40 2.21 -10.47
C ALA A 174 -13.39 1.82 -9.36
N LYS A 175 -13.11 2.24 -8.13
CA LYS A 175 -13.99 2.00 -6.98
C LYS A 175 -15.31 2.78 -7.10
N LEU A 176 -15.27 4.02 -7.55
CA LEU A 176 -16.46 4.87 -7.73
C LEU A 176 -17.34 4.36 -8.87
N SER A 177 -16.75 4.03 -10.01
CA SER A 177 -17.47 3.53 -11.20
C SER A 177 -17.90 2.07 -11.08
N ARG A 178 -17.32 1.31 -10.12
CA ARG A 178 -17.48 -0.14 -9.97
C ARG A 178 -17.07 -0.92 -11.24
N THR A 179 -16.08 -0.41 -11.97
CA THR A 179 -15.48 -1.03 -13.16
C THR A 179 -13.96 -1.05 -13.04
N GLN A 180 -13.29 -1.92 -13.78
CA GLN A 180 -11.82 -1.96 -13.84
C GLN A 180 -11.24 -1.03 -14.92
N THR A 181 -12.07 -0.47 -15.76
CA THR A 181 -11.65 0.37 -16.91
C THR A 181 -10.60 1.43 -16.53
N PRO A 182 -10.72 2.20 -15.42
CA PRO A 182 -9.68 3.16 -15.06
C PRO A 182 -8.31 2.52 -14.80
N LEU A 183 -8.27 1.33 -14.19
CA LEU A 183 -7.02 0.61 -13.92
C LEU A 183 -6.45 -0.01 -15.22
N GLU A 184 -7.29 -0.55 -16.10
CA GLU A 184 -6.89 -1.06 -17.41
C GLU A 184 -6.27 0.04 -18.28
N GLN A 185 -6.88 1.23 -18.30
CA GLN A 185 -6.34 2.41 -18.96
C GLN A 185 -5.00 2.84 -18.34
N ALA A 186 -4.91 2.88 -17.01
CA ALA A 186 -3.67 3.21 -16.32
C ALA A 186 -2.54 2.23 -16.66
N LEU A 187 -2.85 0.92 -16.79
CA LEU A 187 -1.86 -0.09 -17.20
C LEU A 187 -1.41 0.15 -18.64
N ALA A 188 -2.34 0.28 -19.59
CA ALA A 188 -2.01 0.47 -21.00
C ALA A 188 -1.14 1.73 -21.22
N GLU A 189 -1.50 2.84 -20.59
CA GLU A 189 -0.71 4.07 -20.64
C GLU A 189 0.65 3.94 -19.93
N THR A 190 0.72 3.24 -18.79
CA THR A 190 1.98 3.02 -18.08
C THR A 190 2.92 2.16 -18.91
N SER A 191 2.43 1.06 -19.50
CA SER A 191 3.21 0.19 -20.38
C SER A 191 3.74 0.95 -21.61
N SER A 192 2.89 1.74 -22.26
CA SER A 192 3.31 2.60 -23.38
C SER A 192 4.34 3.65 -22.97
N HIS A 193 4.16 4.27 -21.79
CA HIS A 193 5.06 5.30 -21.29
C HIS A 193 6.45 4.76 -20.89
N LEU A 194 6.52 3.52 -20.42
CA LEU A 194 7.76 2.87 -19.98
C LEU A 194 8.52 2.21 -21.15
N SER A 195 7.82 1.79 -22.21
CA SER A 195 8.44 1.08 -23.33
C SER A 195 9.58 1.88 -23.95
N PRO A 196 10.72 1.24 -24.29
CA PRO A 196 11.76 1.86 -25.08
C PRO A 196 11.18 2.42 -26.38
N HIS A 197 11.60 3.60 -26.79
CA HIS A 197 11.26 4.08 -28.14
C HIS A 197 11.90 3.13 -29.16
N ASN A 198 11.09 2.46 -29.99
CA ASN A 198 11.62 1.82 -31.18
C ASN A 198 12.21 2.91 -32.08
N THR A 199 13.54 2.98 -32.13
CA THR A 199 14.29 3.77 -33.08
C THR A 199 14.13 3.19 -34.47
#